data_d879d12f63c3ac559c07ecec3d1ee90f
#
_entry.id   d879d12f63c3ac559c07ecec3d1ee90f
#
_cell.length_a   1.000
_cell.length_b   1.000
_cell.length_c   1.000
_cell.angle_alpha   90.00
_cell.angle_beta   90.00
_cell.angle_gamma   90.00
#
_symmetry.space_group_name_H-M   'P 1'
#
loop_
_entity.id
_entity.type
_entity.pdbx_description
1 polymer ?
#
loop_
_entity_poly.entity_id
_entity_poly.type
_entity_poly.pdbx_seq_one_letter_code
_entity_poly.pdbx_strand_id
1 'polypeptide(L)'
;MSIQNPYCLPICMLIAMLSAGPLCLSGQNLDNLGSSLRSEGLNITGNINLSNQTYWASGIAPRRDGMMTMVRAGLNFRFLGFSAPFSMVFSDQNANFNLPSYTFLGISPRYKWATLHAGDRNMNFSKYTMSGISFRGAGLELNPGKLQAAFFYGRLNRALANDLSAAGNLNDFYQRRGMGARIGYGDQNSAYYLNFFSARDRSDVFPDTELGERLRPTENMVLSVQARQRIGKRLSLHGELAHSVYNQDQNAQPVADEDINFINRMLGLFRPNQSLISGQAYNIGLQYNLGQTGLQGSYERIDRGYRTLGALFFNNDTENITAGINRTFFKNTLQVFVNGGLERVNLDDSEREATDRVIASVNLSYRPNDRWFLSGMYGNFRNDTKLRVRTDFTVPVDSIFLAQVNQSANITALRQLGTTERPASLQFLLNHQRAGNVVNDSVVNSAQSRFTTASLSFTAGSPTTGLQWNTGLTLNFIELGAIRSRSFAPIVGINKSLLNNALTLNFNSGLSFFRQSGTEDNKVFNLHLGGNYQLRNSHRLGLSAMHIRRFGSPDALRNFHEWYGQLNYGYNFGGKIGGGSSNNQN
;
A
#
# COMPACT_ATOMS: atom_id res chain seq x y z
N MET A 1 -17.20 -18.62 35.37
CA MET A 1 -15.99 -17.83 35.05
C MET A 1 -14.89 -18.79 34.64
N SER A 2 -14.84 -19.16 33.36
CA SER A 2 -13.75 -20.00 32.82
C SER A 2 -13.11 -19.20 31.68
N ILE A 3 -11.92 -18.70 31.92
CA ILE A 3 -11.07 -17.99 30.97
C ILE A 3 -10.60 -19.03 29.95
N GLN A 4 -11.29 -19.17 28.83
CA GLN A 4 -10.80 -19.93 27.70
C GLN A 4 -9.72 -19.08 27.01
N ASN A 5 -8.49 -19.51 27.18
CA ASN A 5 -7.29 -18.90 26.61
C ASN A 5 -7.31 -19.12 25.07
N PRO A 6 -7.48 -18.09 24.23
CA PRO A 6 -7.65 -18.26 22.78
C PRO A 6 -6.38 -18.70 22.04
N TYR A 7 -5.28 -18.91 22.76
CA TYR A 7 -3.97 -19.24 22.20
C TYR A 7 -3.66 -20.75 22.17
N CYS A 8 -4.48 -21.60 22.81
CA CYS A 8 -4.26 -23.06 22.81
C CYS A 8 -4.62 -23.74 21.47
N LEU A 9 -5.60 -23.24 20.74
CA LEU A 9 -6.05 -23.87 19.49
C LEU A 9 -5.00 -23.87 18.36
N PRO A 10 -4.25 -22.78 18.10
CA PRO A 10 -3.23 -22.79 17.04
C PRO A 10 -2.01 -23.63 17.38
N ILE A 11 -1.67 -23.78 18.67
CA ILE A 11 -0.54 -24.61 19.10
C ILE A 11 -0.90 -26.09 18.98
N CYS A 12 -2.10 -26.48 19.34
CA CYS A 12 -2.60 -27.85 19.14
C CYS A 12 -2.74 -28.22 17.66
N MET A 13 -3.14 -27.27 16.80
CA MET A 13 -3.16 -27.48 15.35
C MET A 13 -1.76 -27.63 14.75
N LEU A 14 -0.78 -26.89 15.24
CA LEU A 14 0.61 -27.02 14.81
C LEU A 14 1.21 -28.37 15.22
N ILE A 15 0.90 -28.86 16.42
CA ILE A 15 1.32 -30.18 16.90
C ILE A 15 0.59 -31.32 16.16
N ALA A 16 -0.71 -31.14 15.85
CA ALA A 16 -1.49 -32.08 15.05
C ALA A 16 -1.03 -32.14 13.59
N MET A 17 -0.60 -31.02 13.00
CA MET A 17 -0.03 -31.00 11.64
C MET A 17 1.37 -31.61 11.57
N LEU A 18 2.17 -31.52 12.63
CA LEU A 18 3.46 -32.21 12.73
C LEU A 18 3.29 -33.74 12.93
N SER A 19 2.16 -34.17 13.47
CA SER A 19 1.85 -35.60 13.66
C SER A 19 1.10 -36.24 12.47
N ALA A 20 0.49 -35.45 11.59
CA ALA A 20 -0.25 -35.92 10.39
C ALA A 20 0.64 -36.08 9.13
N GLY A 21 1.95 -35.89 9.26
CA GLY A 21 2.90 -35.87 8.14
C GLY A 21 3.24 -37.17 7.41
N PRO A 22 2.88 -38.41 7.80
CA PRO A 22 3.35 -39.57 7.05
C PRO A 22 2.38 -40.19 6.05
N LEU A 23 1.17 -39.68 5.84
CA LEU A 23 0.14 -40.48 5.15
C LEU A 23 0.10 -40.38 3.62
N CYS A 24 0.99 -39.65 2.94
CA CYS A 24 1.05 -39.58 1.46
C CYS A 24 2.46 -39.66 0.85
N LEU A 25 3.36 -40.43 1.44
CA LEU A 25 4.68 -40.74 0.86
C LEU A 25 4.73 -42.20 0.37
N SER A 26 3.94 -42.54 -0.64
CA SER A 26 4.18 -43.75 -1.41
C SER A 26 5.38 -43.52 -2.33
N GLY A 27 6.54 -44.10 -2.01
CA GLY A 27 7.65 -44.28 -2.94
C GLY A 27 8.98 -43.63 -2.63
N GLN A 28 9.27 -43.17 -1.42
CA GLN A 28 10.64 -42.83 -1.02
C GLN A 28 11.17 -43.86 -0.02
N ASN A 29 12.32 -44.47 -0.34
CA ASN A 29 13.02 -45.39 0.57
C ASN A 29 13.30 -44.67 1.89
N LEU A 30 12.67 -45.13 2.96
CA LEU A 30 12.86 -44.64 4.34
C LEU A 30 14.31 -44.75 4.82
N ASP A 31 15.09 -45.68 4.26
CA ASP A 31 16.51 -45.90 4.58
C ASP A 31 17.40 -44.72 4.17
N ASN A 32 17.03 -43.96 3.14
CA ASN A 32 17.75 -42.76 2.72
C ASN A 32 17.34 -41.50 3.47
N LEU A 33 16.20 -41.52 4.19
CA LEU A 33 15.72 -40.34 4.92
C LEU A 33 16.66 -40.00 6.09
N GLY A 34 17.15 -41.00 6.79
CA GLY A 34 18.08 -40.83 7.92
C GLY A 34 19.45 -40.27 7.49
N SER A 35 19.96 -40.70 6.34
CA SER A 35 21.20 -40.17 5.77
C SER A 35 21.05 -38.77 5.22
N SER A 36 19.93 -38.44 4.56
CA SER A 36 19.60 -37.11 4.08
C SER A 36 19.35 -36.13 5.24
N LEU A 37 18.74 -36.58 6.32
CA LEU A 37 18.56 -35.83 7.58
C LEU A 37 19.91 -35.45 8.20
N ARG A 38 20.90 -36.34 8.14
CA ARG A 38 22.25 -36.07 8.63
C ARG A 38 23.07 -35.21 7.71
N SER A 39 22.84 -35.23 6.39
CA SER A 39 23.65 -34.51 5.42
C SER A 39 23.18 -33.07 5.17
N GLU A 40 21.88 -32.82 5.12
CA GLU A 40 21.37 -31.47 4.81
C GLU A 40 21.17 -30.58 6.05
N GLY A 41 20.87 -31.16 7.21
CA GLY A 41 20.64 -30.41 8.44
C GLY A 41 19.49 -29.39 8.35
N LEU A 42 18.96 -28.97 9.46
CA LEU A 42 17.98 -27.87 9.56
C LEU A 42 18.71 -26.53 9.43
N ASN A 43 18.42 -25.77 8.38
CA ASN A 43 18.92 -24.41 8.23
C ASN A 43 17.88 -23.41 8.75
N ILE A 44 18.26 -22.67 9.77
CA ILE A 44 17.44 -21.61 10.35
C ILE A 44 18.10 -20.28 10.04
N THR A 45 17.40 -19.41 9.32
CA THR A 45 17.82 -18.03 9.07
C THR A 45 16.74 -17.09 9.59
N GLY A 46 17.14 -15.95 10.10
CA GLY A 46 16.16 -15.01 10.59
C GLY A 46 16.72 -13.64 10.92
N ASN A 47 15.80 -12.74 11.18
CA ASN A 47 16.09 -11.42 11.67
C ASN A 47 15.09 -11.04 12.78
N ILE A 48 15.60 -10.38 13.79
CA ILE A 48 14.80 -9.76 14.86
C ILE A 48 15.17 -8.29 14.89
N ASN A 49 14.17 -7.43 14.85
CA ASN A 49 14.35 -5.99 14.93
C ASN A 49 13.50 -5.45 16.08
N LEU A 50 14.15 -4.76 16.99
CA LEU A 50 13.53 -3.97 18.05
C LEU A 50 13.67 -2.50 17.68
N SER A 51 12.57 -1.77 17.65
CA SER A 51 12.53 -0.34 17.44
C SER A 51 11.82 0.32 18.62
N ASN A 52 12.48 1.26 19.25
CA ASN A 52 11.90 2.11 20.26
C ASN A 52 11.94 3.56 19.76
N GLN A 53 10.82 4.25 19.83
CA GLN A 53 10.67 5.65 19.48
C GLN A 53 10.25 6.41 20.71
N THR A 54 10.87 7.57 20.93
CA THR A 54 10.51 8.50 21.99
C THR A 54 10.14 9.84 21.38
N TYR A 55 9.12 10.48 21.91
CA TYR A 55 8.65 11.77 21.45
C TYR A 55 8.38 12.68 22.63
N TRP A 56 8.84 13.92 22.51
CA TRP A 56 8.56 14.97 23.47
C TRP A 56 8.32 16.30 22.74
N ALA A 57 7.34 17.05 23.19
CA ALA A 57 6.99 18.36 22.65
C ALA A 57 6.80 19.37 23.77
N SER A 58 7.13 20.62 23.50
CA SER A 58 6.89 21.77 24.37
C SER A 58 6.43 22.96 23.53
N GLY A 59 5.48 23.72 24.05
CA GLY A 59 4.85 24.84 23.34
C GLY A 59 3.69 24.43 22.43
N ILE A 60 3.42 23.13 22.28
CA ILE A 60 2.25 22.57 21.60
C ILE A 60 1.77 21.33 22.33
N ALA A 61 0.51 20.95 22.10
CA ALA A 61 0.00 19.66 22.55
C ALA A 61 0.79 18.51 21.87
N PRO A 62 1.09 17.42 22.59
CA PRO A 62 1.75 16.26 22.01
C PRO A 62 0.96 15.73 20.81
N ARG A 63 1.64 15.49 19.70
CA ARG A 63 1.04 14.97 18.47
C ARG A 63 1.12 13.45 18.36
N ARG A 64 1.87 12.84 19.27
CA ARG A 64 2.16 11.39 19.31
C ARG A 64 2.32 10.94 20.75
N ASP A 65 2.21 9.65 20.97
CA ASP A 65 2.55 9.03 22.26
C ASP A 65 4.02 9.26 22.60
N GLY A 66 4.30 9.46 23.88
CA GLY A 66 5.66 9.77 24.36
C GLY A 66 6.67 8.65 24.12
N MET A 67 6.21 7.41 24.05
CA MET A 67 7.04 6.23 23.79
C MET A 67 6.26 5.20 22.99
N MET A 68 6.92 4.60 22.00
CA MET A 68 6.38 3.50 21.20
C MET A 68 7.45 2.44 21.00
N THR A 69 7.11 1.21 21.27
CA THR A 69 7.99 0.05 21.07
C THR A 69 7.42 -0.88 20.02
N MET A 70 8.25 -1.33 19.10
CA MET A 70 7.88 -2.28 18.07
C MET A 70 8.93 -3.38 17.96
N VAL A 71 8.47 -4.62 17.98
CA VAL A 71 9.28 -5.82 17.74
C VAL A 71 8.84 -6.45 16.42
N ARG A 72 9.78 -6.69 15.54
CA ARG A 72 9.56 -7.42 14.28
C ARG A 72 10.49 -8.62 14.24
N ALA A 73 9.95 -9.80 13.95
CA ALA A 73 10.75 -10.99 13.76
C ALA A 73 10.36 -11.69 12.46
N GLY A 74 11.37 -12.09 11.70
CA GLY A 74 11.24 -12.93 10.52
C GLY A 74 12.15 -14.15 10.68
N LEU A 75 11.59 -15.34 10.58
CA LEU A 75 12.33 -16.60 10.67
C LEU A 75 12.04 -17.42 9.41
N ASN A 76 13.01 -18.14 8.91
CA ASN A 76 12.82 -19.07 7.82
C ASN A 76 13.51 -20.40 8.17
N PHE A 77 12.71 -21.42 8.32
CA PHE A 77 13.15 -22.78 8.57
C PHE A 77 13.24 -23.50 7.21
N ARG A 78 14.40 -24.03 6.86
CA ARG A 78 14.62 -24.78 5.62
C ARG A 78 15.15 -26.17 5.92
N PHE A 79 14.51 -27.17 5.34
CA PHE A 79 14.85 -28.57 5.55
C PHE A 79 14.32 -29.44 4.41
N LEU A 80 15.18 -30.22 3.75
CA LEU A 80 14.80 -31.17 2.67
C LEU A 80 13.87 -30.59 1.59
N GLY A 81 14.15 -29.36 1.13
CA GLY A 81 13.29 -28.67 0.17
C GLY A 81 12.01 -28.06 0.78
N PHE A 82 11.77 -28.24 2.07
CA PHE A 82 10.73 -27.57 2.82
C PHE A 82 11.24 -26.21 3.32
N SER A 83 10.43 -25.19 3.19
CA SER A 83 10.71 -23.83 3.67
C SER A 83 9.49 -23.31 4.44
N ALA A 84 9.69 -22.85 5.67
CA ALA A 84 8.61 -22.31 6.49
C ALA A 84 8.96 -20.88 6.97
N PRO A 85 8.67 -19.85 6.16
CA PRO A 85 8.81 -18.48 6.59
C PRO A 85 7.75 -18.14 7.64
N PHE A 86 8.23 -17.64 8.77
CA PHE A 86 7.45 -17.12 9.88
C PHE A 86 7.67 -15.61 9.98
N SER A 87 6.64 -14.84 10.24
CA SER A 87 6.74 -13.41 10.47
C SER A 87 5.87 -12.98 11.64
N MET A 88 6.42 -12.06 12.43
CA MET A 88 5.76 -11.50 13.60
C MET A 88 6.06 -9.99 13.66
N VAL A 89 5.02 -9.22 13.95
CA VAL A 89 5.13 -7.80 14.35
C VAL A 89 4.33 -7.64 15.62
N PHE A 90 4.93 -7.02 16.60
CA PHE A 90 4.28 -6.64 17.84
C PHE A 90 4.55 -5.15 18.10
N SER A 91 3.51 -4.40 18.44
CA SER A 91 3.61 -2.99 18.82
C SER A 91 2.75 -2.75 20.06
N ASP A 92 3.23 -1.90 20.95
CA ASP A 92 2.48 -1.41 22.11
C ASP A 92 1.43 -0.35 21.75
N GLN A 93 1.42 0.12 20.51
CA GLN A 93 0.44 1.09 20.02
C GLN A 93 -0.95 0.43 19.90
N ASN A 94 -1.88 0.87 20.74
CA ASN A 94 -3.28 0.52 20.65
C ASN A 94 -3.93 1.35 19.53
N ALA A 95 -4.06 0.75 18.33
CA ALA A 95 -4.83 1.39 17.27
C ALA A 95 -6.33 1.10 17.49
N ASN A 96 -7.09 2.11 17.82
CA ASN A 96 -8.55 2.08 17.84
C ASN A 96 -9.15 2.09 16.41
N PHE A 97 -8.33 1.79 15.40
CA PHE A 97 -8.75 1.70 14.02
C PHE A 97 -9.01 0.25 13.62
N ASN A 98 -9.99 0.05 12.75
CA ASN A 98 -10.31 -1.25 12.15
C ASN A 98 -9.29 -1.69 11.06
N LEU A 99 -8.20 -0.96 10.91
CA LEU A 99 -7.07 -1.32 10.06
C LEU A 99 -6.37 -2.57 10.62
N PRO A 100 -5.59 -3.29 9.80
CA PRO A 100 -4.85 -4.45 10.25
C PRO A 100 -4.10 -4.12 11.54
N SER A 101 -4.34 -4.92 12.57
CA SER A 101 -3.67 -4.77 13.86
C SER A 101 -2.16 -4.62 13.66
N TYR A 102 -1.51 -3.68 14.35
CA TYR A 102 -0.06 -3.61 14.39
C TYR A 102 0.59 -4.89 14.97
N THR A 103 -0.22 -5.78 15.52
CA THR A 103 0.18 -7.12 15.93
C THR A 103 -0.17 -8.11 14.84
N PHE A 104 0.85 -8.68 14.22
CA PHE A 104 0.76 -9.59 13.10
C PHE A 104 1.58 -10.85 13.42
N LEU A 105 0.98 -12.00 13.23
CA LEU A 105 1.63 -13.30 13.46
C LEU A 105 1.20 -14.28 12.38
N GLY A 106 2.15 -14.84 11.63
CA GLY A 106 1.79 -15.84 10.65
C GLY A 106 2.97 -16.66 10.12
N ILE A 107 2.66 -17.84 9.61
CA ILE A 107 3.59 -18.79 9.03
C ILE A 107 3.09 -19.27 7.66
N SER A 108 4.01 -19.50 6.71
CA SER A 108 3.67 -19.99 5.38
C SER A 108 4.59 -21.13 4.95
N PRO A 109 4.44 -22.33 5.53
CA PRO A 109 5.22 -23.49 5.11
C PRO A 109 4.97 -23.84 3.65
N ARG A 110 6.06 -24.04 2.93
CA ARG A 110 6.07 -24.34 1.50
C ARG A 110 6.89 -25.59 1.22
N TYR A 111 6.33 -26.48 0.44
CA TYR A 111 7.03 -27.64 -0.11
C TYR A 111 6.72 -27.80 -1.60
N LYS A 112 7.76 -27.73 -2.44
CA LYS A 112 7.62 -27.80 -3.89
C LYS A 112 6.56 -26.80 -4.41
N TRP A 113 5.44 -27.31 -4.91
CA TRP A 113 4.33 -26.56 -5.49
C TRP A 113 3.21 -26.22 -4.51
N ALA A 114 3.27 -26.67 -3.25
CA ALA A 114 2.26 -26.44 -2.22
C ALA A 114 2.76 -25.44 -1.18
N THR A 115 1.92 -24.45 -0.84
CA THR A 115 2.15 -23.50 0.27
C THR A 115 0.90 -23.47 1.15
N LEU A 116 1.10 -23.71 2.46
CA LEU A 116 0.05 -23.57 3.46
C LEU A 116 0.25 -22.23 4.18
N HIS A 117 -0.82 -21.54 4.49
CA HIS A 117 -0.81 -20.28 5.24
C HIS A 117 -1.55 -20.45 6.56
N ALA A 118 -0.99 -19.94 7.65
CA ALA A 118 -1.65 -19.93 8.94
C ALA A 118 -1.35 -18.64 9.71
N GLY A 119 -2.36 -18.13 10.43
CA GLY A 119 -2.28 -16.86 11.15
C GLY A 119 -2.69 -15.65 10.31
N ASP A 120 -2.05 -14.51 10.54
CA ASP A 120 -2.30 -13.29 9.76
C ASP A 120 -1.55 -13.36 8.44
N ARG A 121 -2.29 -13.42 7.33
CA ARG A 121 -1.75 -13.54 5.97
C ARG A 121 -2.55 -12.71 4.99
N ASN A 122 -1.93 -12.47 3.84
CA ASN A 122 -2.56 -11.80 2.71
C ASN A 122 -2.52 -12.76 1.50
N MET A 123 -3.65 -12.90 0.83
CA MET A 123 -3.76 -13.58 -0.46
C MET A 123 -4.51 -12.64 -1.41
N ASN A 124 -4.02 -12.52 -2.63
CA ASN A 124 -4.65 -11.68 -3.64
C ASN A 124 -5.18 -12.57 -4.77
N PHE A 125 -6.45 -12.43 -5.10
CA PHE A 125 -7.06 -13.13 -6.22
C PHE A 125 -7.19 -12.20 -7.43
N SER A 126 -8.02 -11.18 -7.31
CA SER A 126 -8.14 -10.16 -8.35
C SER A 126 -8.59 -8.82 -7.75
N LYS A 127 -8.51 -7.76 -8.56
CA LYS A 127 -8.99 -6.42 -8.18
C LYS A 127 -10.44 -6.44 -7.71
N TYR A 128 -11.28 -7.25 -8.37
CA TYR A 128 -12.72 -7.25 -8.12
C TYR A 128 -13.16 -8.25 -7.05
N THR A 129 -12.37 -9.27 -6.73
CA THR A 129 -12.72 -10.26 -5.70
C THR A 129 -12.06 -9.95 -4.37
N MET A 130 -10.77 -10.24 -4.24
CA MET A 130 -9.99 -10.01 -3.03
C MET A 130 -8.66 -9.38 -3.35
N SER A 131 -8.43 -8.17 -2.84
CA SER A 131 -7.20 -7.41 -3.05
C SER A 131 -6.90 -6.49 -1.87
N GLY A 132 -5.66 -6.54 -1.37
CA GLY A 132 -5.19 -5.64 -0.33
C GLY A 132 -5.73 -5.88 1.08
N ILE A 133 -6.50 -6.94 1.29
CA ILE A 133 -7.01 -7.34 2.61
C ILE A 133 -6.19 -8.51 3.17
N SER A 134 -5.85 -8.43 4.45
CA SER A 134 -5.30 -9.54 5.21
C SER A 134 -6.42 -10.32 5.92
N PHE A 135 -6.17 -11.59 6.16
CA PHE A 135 -7.03 -12.44 6.96
C PHE A 135 -6.25 -13.10 8.10
N ARG A 136 -6.94 -13.38 9.19
CA ARG A 136 -6.42 -14.24 10.27
C ARG A 136 -7.13 -15.57 10.22
N GLY A 137 -6.41 -16.60 9.76
CA GLY A 137 -7.00 -17.91 9.52
C GLY A 137 -6.04 -18.88 8.88
N ALA A 138 -6.53 -19.68 7.94
CA ALA A 138 -5.77 -20.64 7.17
C ALA A 138 -5.95 -20.41 5.67
N GLY A 139 -4.93 -20.74 4.89
CA GLY A 139 -4.95 -20.68 3.43
C GLY A 139 -4.05 -21.75 2.82
N LEU A 140 -4.30 -22.06 1.56
CA LEU A 140 -3.57 -23.05 0.79
C LEU A 140 -3.37 -22.55 -0.63
N GLU A 141 -2.15 -22.64 -1.13
CA GLU A 141 -1.81 -22.40 -2.54
C GLU A 141 -1.15 -23.63 -3.13
N LEU A 142 -1.63 -24.06 -4.29
CA LEU A 142 -1.15 -25.22 -5.03
C LEU A 142 -0.81 -24.78 -6.46
N ASN A 143 0.46 -24.94 -6.87
CA ASN A 143 0.95 -24.52 -8.18
C ASN A 143 1.68 -25.66 -8.91
N PRO A 144 1.06 -26.84 -9.16
CA PRO A 144 1.68 -27.94 -9.88
C PRO A 144 1.71 -27.64 -11.40
N GLY A 145 2.87 -27.26 -11.90
CA GLY A 145 3.04 -26.95 -13.32
C GLY A 145 2.25 -25.72 -13.76
N LYS A 146 1.27 -25.92 -14.66
CA LYS A 146 0.39 -24.83 -15.14
C LYS A 146 -0.91 -24.69 -14.35
N LEU A 147 -1.26 -25.69 -13.54
CA LEU A 147 -2.43 -25.61 -12.69
C LEU A 147 -2.12 -24.74 -11.46
N GLN A 148 -3.02 -23.85 -11.12
CA GLN A 148 -2.92 -22.96 -9.97
C GLN A 148 -4.24 -23.04 -9.19
N ALA A 149 -4.16 -23.35 -7.90
CA ALA A 149 -5.30 -23.33 -7.02
C ALA A 149 -4.93 -22.61 -5.73
N ALA A 150 -5.84 -21.81 -5.21
CA ALA A 150 -5.67 -21.13 -3.95
C ALA A 150 -7.00 -21.12 -3.19
N PHE A 151 -6.92 -21.23 -1.88
CA PHE A 151 -8.07 -21.19 -0.99
C PHE A 151 -7.68 -20.51 0.31
N PHE A 152 -8.57 -19.75 0.91
CA PHE A 152 -8.44 -19.28 2.29
C PHE A 152 -9.77 -19.28 3.02
N TYR A 153 -9.68 -19.36 4.35
CA TYR A 153 -10.77 -19.13 5.28
C TYR A 153 -10.23 -18.42 6.51
N GLY A 154 -10.88 -17.32 6.92
CA GLY A 154 -10.41 -16.59 8.09
C GLY A 154 -11.27 -15.39 8.46
N ARG A 155 -10.84 -14.72 9.50
CA ARG A 155 -11.40 -13.46 9.95
C ARG A 155 -10.74 -12.30 9.19
N LEU A 156 -11.54 -11.46 8.54
CA LEU A 156 -11.10 -10.28 7.80
C LEU A 156 -11.03 -9.05 8.72
N ASN A 157 -12.05 -8.84 9.56
CA ASN A 157 -12.13 -7.73 10.51
C ASN A 157 -12.37 -8.25 11.92
N ARG A 158 -11.90 -7.51 12.92
CA ARG A 158 -12.32 -7.68 14.32
C ARG A 158 -13.61 -6.90 14.55
N ALA A 159 -14.42 -7.34 15.52
CA ALA A 159 -15.47 -6.49 16.06
C ALA A 159 -14.81 -5.31 16.77
N LEU A 160 -15.33 -4.12 16.54
CA LEU A 160 -14.96 -2.89 17.22
C LEU A 160 -16.25 -2.21 17.66
N ALA A 161 -16.41 -2.03 18.97
CA ALA A 161 -17.43 -1.18 19.57
C ALA A 161 -16.71 0.00 20.22
N ASN A 162 -17.05 1.21 19.82
CA ASN A 162 -16.53 2.41 20.45
C ASN A 162 -17.44 2.82 21.59
N ASP A 163 -16.84 3.26 22.69
CA ASP A 163 -17.57 3.88 23.79
C ASP A 163 -18.20 5.19 23.29
N LEU A 164 -19.52 5.27 23.33
CA LEU A 164 -20.31 6.40 22.83
C LEU A 164 -19.98 7.73 23.51
N SER A 165 -19.19 7.69 24.60
CA SER A 165 -18.77 8.87 25.37
C SER A 165 -17.57 9.61 24.79
N ALA A 166 -16.81 9.01 23.89
CA ALA A 166 -15.67 9.64 23.23
C ALA A 166 -16.15 10.35 21.96
N ALA A 167 -16.15 11.66 21.96
CA ALA A 167 -16.49 12.52 20.82
C ALA A 167 -15.47 12.36 19.68
N GLY A 168 -15.54 11.27 18.94
CA GLY A 168 -14.72 11.00 17.77
C GLY A 168 -15.37 9.93 16.93
N ASN A 169 -15.74 10.26 15.72
CA ASN A 169 -16.39 9.44 14.70
C ASN A 169 -15.58 8.20 14.31
N LEU A 170 -15.41 7.26 15.22
CA LEU A 170 -14.87 5.96 14.89
C LEU A 170 -16.05 5.06 14.55
N ASN A 171 -16.04 4.50 13.36
CA ASN A 171 -17.08 3.61 12.88
C ASN A 171 -17.06 2.30 13.68
N ASP A 172 -18.19 1.88 14.18
CA ASP A 172 -18.39 0.57 14.77
C ASP A 172 -18.42 -0.49 13.68
N PHE A 173 -17.85 -1.66 13.95
CA PHE A 173 -17.75 -2.73 12.96
C PHE A 173 -18.08 -4.09 13.56
N TYR A 174 -18.84 -4.88 12.80
CA TYR A 174 -18.99 -6.30 13.09
C TYR A 174 -17.70 -7.09 12.84
N GLN A 175 -17.54 -8.18 13.54
CA GLN A 175 -16.54 -9.18 13.16
C GLN A 175 -16.92 -9.78 11.82
N ARG A 176 -16.02 -9.67 10.83
CA ARG A 176 -16.23 -10.23 9.49
C ARG A 176 -15.42 -11.49 9.29
N ARG A 177 -16.06 -12.54 8.80
CA ARG A 177 -15.39 -13.75 8.31
C ARG A 177 -15.52 -13.82 6.80
N GLY A 178 -14.48 -14.36 6.16
CA GLY A 178 -14.47 -14.53 4.72
C GLY A 178 -13.76 -15.80 4.32
N MET A 179 -14.10 -16.24 3.12
CA MET A 179 -13.44 -17.31 2.40
C MET A 179 -13.28 -16.94 0.94
N GLY A 180 -12.28 -17.51 0.30
CA GLY A 180 -12.11 -17.35 -1.13
C GLY A 180 -11.40 -18.54 -1.74
N ALA A 181 -11.68 -18.75 -3.01
CA ALA A 181 -11.07 -19.77 -3.81
C ALA A 181 -10.67 -19.21 -5.18
N ARG A 182 -9.56 -19.68 -5.69
CA ARG A 182 -9.09 -19.41 -7.04
C ARG A 182 -8.66 -20.71 -7.68
N ILE A 183 -9.10 -20.94 -8.91
CA ILE A 183 -8.63 -22.03 -9.75
C ILE A 183 -8.18 -21.42 -11.06
N GLY A 184 -6.99 -21.77 -11.51
CA GLY A 184 -6.44 -21.24 -12.74
C GLY A 184 -5.58 -22.24 -13.49
N TYR A 185 -5.43 -21.98 -14.78
CA TYR A 185 -4.56 -22.75 -15.65
C TYR A 185 -3.78 -21.80 -16.56
N GLY A 186 -2.48 -21.96 -16.60
CA GLY A 186 -1.64 -21.17 -17.48
C GLY A 186 -0.25 -20.90 -16.92
N ASP A 187 0.44 -19.99 -17.60
CA ASP A 187 1.79 -19.56 -17.30
C ASP A 187 1.91 -18.02 -17.41
N GLN A 188 3.15 -17.51 -17.47
CA GLN A 188 3.38 -16.06 -17.58
C GLN A 188 2.84 -15.44 -18.88
N ASN A 189 2.67 -16.25 -19.96
CA ASN A 189 2.19 -15.78 -21.25
C ASN A 189 0.67 -15.86 -21.37
N SER A 190 0.08 -16.96 -20.92
CA SER A 190 -1.36 -17.20 -21.03
C SER A 190 -1.86 -17.85 -19.76
N ALA A 191 -2.85 -17.24 -19.13
CA ALA A 191 -3.42 -17.74 -17.90
C ALA A 191 -4.91 -17.36 -17.78
N TYR A 192 -5.70 -18.30 -17.27
CA TYR A 192 -7.14 -18.16 -17.07
C TYR A 192 -7.46 -18.54 -15.64
N TYR A 193 -8.28 -17.75 -14.98
CA TYR A 193 -8.63 -17.92 -13.57
C TYR A 193 -10.14 -17.80 -13.37
N LEU A 194 -10.66 -18.66 -12.52
CA LEU A 194 -11.96 -18.52 -11.87
C LEU A 194 -11.69 -18.14 -10.41
N ASN A 195 -12.26 -17.03 -9.97
CA ASN A 195 -12.12 -16.54 -8.61
C ASN A 195 -13.48 -16.50 -7.93
N PHE A 196 -13.50 -16.92 -6.69
CA PHE A 196 -14.65 -16.88 -5.81
C PHE A 196 -14.25 -16.19 -4.50
N PHE A 197 -15.13 -15.35 -4.00
CA PHE A 197 -14.99 -14.70 -2.70
C PHE A 197 -16.33 -14.61 -2.02
N SER A 198 -16.37 -14.89 -0.72
CA SER A 198 -17.55 -14.67 0.11
C SER A 198 -17.14 -14.15 1.48
N ALA A 199 -17.89 -13.20 1.99
CA ALA A 199 -17.69 -12.64 3.32
C ALA A 199 -19.01 -12.34 4.00
N ARG A 200 -19.04 -12.54 5.32
CA ARG A 200 -20.23 -12.36 6.15
C ARG A 200 -19.86 -11.75 7.50
N ASP A 201 -20.65 -10.78 7.93
CA ASP A 201 -20.57 -10.22 9.27
C ASP A 201 -21.25 -11.15 10.29
N ARG A 202 -20.70 -11.23 11.50
CA ARG A 202 -21.27 -12.01 12.61
C ARG A 202 -22.24 -11.13 13.38
N SER A 203 -23.53 -11.34 13.19
CA SER A 203 -24.61 -10.61 13.87
C SER A 203 -24.70 -10.91 15.36
N ASP A 204 -24.18 -12.05 15.82
CA ASP A 204 -24.19 -12.51 17.20
C ASP A 204 -23.22 -11.77 18.15
N VAL A 205 -22.37 -10.89 17.60
CA VAL A 205 -21.36 -10.16 18.42
C VAL A 205 -21.98 -9.00 19.22
N PHE A 206 -23.09 -8.42 18.73
CA PHE A 206 -23.81 -7.32 19.38
C PHE A 206 -25.32 -7.57 19.41
N PRO A 207 -25.78 -8.66 20.05
CA PRO A 207 -27.18 -9.11 19.88
C PRO A 207 -28.22 -8.21 20.53
N ASP A 208 -27.89 -7.47 21.61
CA ASP A 208 -28.85 -6.75 22.45
C ASP A 208 -28.38 -5.36 22.89
N THR A 209 -27.65 -4.65 22.02
CA THR A 209 -27.14 -3.31 22.31
C THR A 209 -27.74 -2.30 21.35
N GLU A 210 -27.87 -1.02 21.76
CA GLU A 210 -28.18 0.10 20.86
C GLU A 210 -27.30 0.10 19.59
N LEU A 211 -26.12 -0.48 19.69
CA LEU A 211 -25.20 -0.67 18.60
C LEU A 211 -25.69 -1.67 17.57
N GLY A 212 -26.29 -2.78 18.01
CA GLY A 212 -26.89 -3.81 17.13
C GLY A 212 -28.09 -3.29 16.35
N GLU A 213 -28.84 -2.32 16.89
CA GLU A 213 -29.96 -1.67 16.19
C GLU A 213 -29.46 -0.65 15.14
N ARG A 214 -28.31 -0.05 15.35
CA ARG A 214 -27.72 0.97 14.45
C ARG A 214 -26.87 0.35 13.32
N LEU A 215 -26.20 -0.76 13.59
CA LEU A 215 -25.37 -1.47 12.64
C LEU A 215 -26.16 -2.57 11.94
N ARG A 216 -26.04 -2.63 10.63
CA ARG A 216 -26.63 -3.71 9.82
C ARG A 216 -25.53 -4.69 9.44
N PRO A 217 -25.62 -5.97 9.86
CA PRO A 217 -24.66 -6.97 9.45
C PRO A 217 -24.80 -7.26 7.95
N THR A 218 -23.68 -7.26 7.24
CA THR A 218 -23.65 -7.37 5.79
C THR A 218 -23.13 -8.74 5.33
N GLU A 219 -23.54 -9.15 4.14
CA GLU A 219 -23.07 -10.37 3.48
C GLU A 219 -22.79 -10.10 2.00
N ASN A 220 -21.71 -10.65 1.48
CA ASN A 220 -21.29 -10.46 0.09
C ASN A 220 -20.76 -11.74 -0.51
N MET A 221 -21.04 -11.94 -1.79
CA MET A 221 -20.44 -12.98 -2.60
C MET A 221 -20.07 -12.44 -3.97
N VAL A 222 -18.88 -12.81 -4.44
CA VAL A 222 -18.33 -12.38 -5.73
C VAL A 222 -17.80 -13.58 -6.49
N LEU A 223 -18.13 -13.65 -7.77
CA LEU A 223 -17.56 -14.61 -8.72
C LEU A 223 -16.92 -13.83 -9.87
N SER A 224 -15.69 -14.17 -10.26
CA SER A 224 -15.06 -13.56 -11.43
C SER A 224 -14.30 -14.55 -12.30
N VAL A 225 -14.27 -14.24 -13.60
CA VAL A 225 -13.45 -14.91 -14.60
C VAL A 225 -12.40 -13.92 -15.09
N GLN A 226 -11.14 -14.31 -15.01
CA GLN A 226 -10.01 -13.49 -15.44
C GLN A 226 -9.22 -14.25 -16.52
N ALA A 227 -8.83 -13.54 -17.57
CA ALA A 227 -8.04 -14.08 -18.66
C ALA A 227 -6.86 -13.15 -18.97
N ARG A 228 -5.72 -13.75 -19.23
CA ARG A 228 -4.55 -13.08 -19.80
C ARG A 228 -4.02 -13.93 -20.93
N GLN A 229 -3.86 -13.32 -22.11
CA GLN A 229 -3.41 -14.01 -23.30
C GLN A 229 -2.35 -13.19 -24.03
N ARG A 230 -1.18 -13.77 -24.24
CA ARG A 230 -0.15 -13.23 -25.13
C ARG A 230 -0.29 -13.86 -26.50
N ILE A 231 -0.43 -13.05 -27.53
CA ILE A 231 -0.57 -13.44 -28.92
C ILE A 231 0.74 -13.08 -29.65
N GLY A 232 1.51 -14.10 -29.97
CA GLY A 232 2.86 -13.91 -30.50
C GLY A 232 3.78 -13.17 -29.52
N LYS A 233 4.72 -12.39 -30.08
CA LYS A 233 5.71 -11.63 -29.28
C LYS A 233 5.27 -10.18 -28.97
N ARG A 234 4.21 -9.71 -29.61
CA ARG A 234 3.88 -8.28 -29.66
C ARG A 234 2.59 -7.90 -28.92
N LEU A 235 1.60 -8.76 -28.95
CA LEU A 235 0.27 -8.45 -28.42
C LEU A 235 0.01 -9.19 -27.09
N SER A 236 -0.42 -8.47 -26.08
CA SER A 236 -0.91 -9.02 -24.82
C SER A 236 -2.31 -8.46 -24.53
N LEU A 237 -3.24 -9.35 -24.29
CA LEU A 237 -4.60 -9.04 -23.91
C LEU A 237 -4.82 -9.50 -22.46
N HIS A 238 -5.55 -8.75 -21.69
CA HIS A 238 -6.04 -9.17 -20.38
C HIS A 238 -7.44 -8.65 -20.16
N GLY A 239 -8.21 -9.35 -19.36
CA GLY A 239 -9.54 -8.92 -18.98
C GLY A 239 -10.06 -9.71 -17.81
N GLU A 240 -11.04 -9.15 -17.14
CA GLU A 240 -11.78 -9.76 -16.05
C GLU A 240 -13.23 -9.35 -16.14
N LEU A 241 -14.12 -10.29 -15.88
CA LEU A 241 -15.55 -10.08 -15.67
C LEU A 241 -15.90 -10.62 -14.28
N ALA A 242 -16.52 -9.80 -13.46
CA ALA A 242 -16.94 -10.13 -12.11
C ALA A 242 -18.41 -9.80 -11.90
N HIS A 243 -19.11 -10.64 -11.15
CA HIS A 243 -20.47 -10.41 -10.67
C HIS A 243 -20.49 -10.47 -9.15
N SER A 244 -21.14 -9.50 -8.53
CA SER A 244 -21.26 -9.36 -7.08
C SER A 244 -22.71 -9.34 -6.66
N VAL A 245 -23.01 -10.02 -5.56
CA VAL A 245 -24.26 -9.94 -4.80
C VAL A 245 -23.94 -9.52 -3.36
N TYR A 246 -24.73 -8.62 -2.84
CA TYR A 246 -24.50 -8.00 -1.55
C TYR A 246 -25.82 -7.76 -0.83
N ASN A 247 -26.03 -8.40 0.32
CA ASN A 247 -27.11 -8.09 1.24
C ASN A 247 -26.63 -7.00 2.20
N GLN A 248 -27.29 -5.84 2.18
CA GLN A 248 -26.97 -4.72 3.05
C GLN A 248 -27.35 -4.97 4.50
N ASP A 249 -28.31 -5.87 4.72
CA ASP A 249 -28.79 -6.27 6.04
C ASP A 249 -29.16 -7.76 6.00
N GLN A 250 -28.39 -8.59 6.70
CA GLN A 250 -28.66 -10.03 6.79
C GLN A 250 -30.02 -10.36 7.45
N ASN A 251 -30.56 -9.43 8.26
CA ASN A 251 -31.79 -9.60 9.00
C ASN A 251 -33.03 -9.18 8.19
N ALA A 252 -32.85 -8.66 6.96
CA ALA A 252 -33.94 -8.31 6.08
C ALA A 252 -34.75 -9.56 5.66
N GLN A 253 -36.04 -9.37 5.38
CA GLN A 253 -36.92 -10.45 4.99
C GLN A 253 -36.43 -11.14 3.70
N PRO A 254 -36.54 -12.48 3.60
CA PRO A 254 -36.23 -13.19 2.38
C PRO A 254 -37.09 -12.70 1.21
N VAL A 255 -36.54 -12.72 0.01
CA VAL A 255 -37.30 -12.49 -1.23
C VAL A 255 -37.86 -13.81 -1.72
N ALA A 256 -39.07 -13.82 -2.33
CA ALA A 256 -39.67 -15.00 -2.90
C ALA A 256 -38.77 -15.58 -4.03
N ASP A 257 -38.72 -16.90 -4.10
CA ASP A 257 -37.81 -17.60 -5.02
C ASP A 257 -38.07 -17.30 -6.49
N GLU A 258 -39.30 -16.94 -6.83
CA GLU A 258 -39.74 -16.64 -8.20
C GLU A 258 -39.22 -15.31 -8.73
N ASP A 259 -38.89 -14.38 -7.82
CA ASP A 259 -38.50 -13.02 -8.17
C ASP A 259 -36.98 -12.84 -8.35
N ILE A 260 -36.20 -13.92 -8.20
CA ILE A 260 -34.74 -13.81 -8.18
C ILE A 260 -34.11 -14.53 -9.36
N ASN A 261 -33.30 -13.77 -10.09
CA ASN A 261 -32.48 -14.28 -11.19
C ASN A 261 -31.48 -15.35 -10.67
N PHE A 262 -31.32 -16.44 -11.42
CA PHE A 262 -30.36 -17.51 -11.12
C PHE A 262 -28.93 -16.99 -10.87
N ILE A 263 -28.53 -15.93 -11.61
CA ILE A 263 -27.22 -15.26 -11.44
C ILE A 263 -27.11 -14.64 -10.04
N ASN A 264 -28.18 -13.99 -9.55
CA ASN A 264 -28.18 -13.36 -8.22
C ASN A 264 -28.23 -14.37 -7.06
N ARG A 265 -28.57 -15.61 -7.34
CA ARG A 265 -28.43 -16.72 -6.39
C ARG A 265 -27.01 -17.29 -6.36
N MET A 266 -26.12 -16.82 -7.21
CA MET A 266 -24.75 -17.35 -7.33
C MET A 266 -24.75 -18.89 -7.38
N LEU A 267 -25.45 -19.44 -8.33
CA LEU A 267 -25.62 -20.92 -8.48
C LEU A 267 -26.24 -21.61 -7.25
N GLY A 268 -27.07 -20.92 -6.47
CA GLY A 268 -27.70 -21.45 -5.25
C GLY A 268 -26.87 -21.34 -3.97
N LEU A 269 -25.68 -20.73 -4.04
CA LEU A 269 -24.78 -20.55 -2.89
C LEU A 269 -25.11 -19.31 -2.04
N PHE A 270 -25.85 -18.35 -2.58
CA PHE A 270 -26.25 -17.12 -1.92
C PHE A 270 -27.76 -17.08 -1.67
N ARG A 271 -28.17 -16.54 -0.53
CA ARG A 271 -29.60 -16.37 -0.18
C ARG A 271 -29.93 -14.87 -0.22
N PRO A 272 -30.47 -14.38 -1.34
CA PRO A 272 -30.90 -13.01 -1.48
C PRO A 272 -32.04 -12.66 -0.53
N ASN A 273 -32.05 -11.42 -0.04
CA ASN A 273 -33.14 -10.87 0.76
C ASN A 273 -33.54 -9.47 0.21
N GLN A 274 -34.53 -8.83 0.84
CA GLN A 274 -35.05 -7.53 0.38
C GLN A 274 -34.02 -6.40 0.35
N SER A 275 -32.86 -6.56 1.01
CA SER A 275 -31.76 -5.60 1.00
C SER A 275 -30.70 -5.88 -0.09
N LEU A 276 -30.98 -6.82 -1.01
CA LEU A 276 -30.07 -7.23 -2.06
C LEU A 276 -29.70 -6.07 -2.98
N ILE A 277 -28.40 -5.92 -3.19
CA ILE A 277 -27.82 -5.15 -4.29
C ILE A 277 -26.94 -6.10 -5.10
N SER A 278 -27.00 -6.00 -6.42
CA SER A 278 -26.14 -6.75 -7.33
C SER A 278 -25.57 -5.85 -8.42
N GLY A 279 -24.41 -6.22 -8.94
CA GLY A 279 -23.75 -5.48 -10.00
C GLY A 279 -22.64 -6.26 -10.65
N GLN A 280 -22.17 -5.73 -11.77
CA GLN A 280 -21.05 -6.28 -12.53
C GLN A 280 -19.87 -5.31 -12.53
N ALA A 281 -18.68 -5.87 -12.64
CA ALA A 281 -17.45 -5.12 -12.88
C ALA A 281 -16.65 -5.86 -13.95
N TYR A 282 -16.14 -5.12 -14.92
CA TYR A 282 -15.32 -5.71 -15.96
C TYR A 282 -14.24 -4.75 -16.44
N ASN A 283 -13.12 -5.33 -16.83
CA ASN A 283 -12.07 -4.63 -17.53
C ASN A 283 -11.57 -5.44 -18.72
N ILE A 284 -11.08 -4.72 -19.69
CA ILE A 284 -10.31 -5.27 -20.80
C ILE A 284 -9.12 -4.36 -21.07
N GLY A 285 -7.95 -4.94 -21.24
CA GLY A 285 -6.74 -4.20 -21.55
C GLY A 285 -5.94 -4.86 -22.65
N LEU A 286 -5.33 -4.00 -23.43
CA LEU A 286 -4.52 -4.33 -24.60
C LEU A 286 -3.13 -3.71 -24.42
N GLN A 287 -2.08 -4.47 -24.70
CA GLN A 287 -0.72 -3.97 -24.82
C GLN A 287 -0.10 -4.49 -26.11
N TYR A 288 0.38 -3.59 -26.94
CA TYR A 288 1.01 -3.90 -28.22
C TYR A 288 2.41 -3.31 -28.31
N ASN A 289 3.40 -4.17 -28.52
CA ASN A 289 4.81 -3.79 -28.60
C ASN A 289 5.31 -3.84 -30.04
N LEU A 290 5.70 -2.71 -30.60
CA LEU A 290 6.22 -2.53 -31.95
C LEU A 290 7.66 -2.01 -31.88
N GLY A 291 8.61 -2.92 -31.73
CA GLY A 291 10.03 -2.55 -31.58
C GLY A 291 10.27 -1.70 -30.34
N GLN A 292 10.63 -0.43 -30.55
CA GLN A 292 10.88 0.54 -29.47
C GLN A 292 9.62 1.32 -29.03
N THR A 293 8.45 0.98 -29.59
CA THR A 293 7.18 1.62 -29.28
C THR A 293 6.25 0.62 -28.62
N GLY A 294 5.73 0.95 -27.45
CA GLY A 294 4.65 0.23 -26.79
C GLY A 294 3.37 1.06 -26.81
N LEU A 295 2.28 0.45 -27.21
CA LEU A 295 0.93 1.02 -27.14
C LEU A 295 0.15 0.25 -26.08
N GLN A 296 -0.63 0.97 -25.29
CA GLN A 296 -1.52 0.38 -24.31
C GLN A 296 -2.88 1.05 -24.33
N GLY A 297 -3.91 0.28 -24.09
CA GLY A 297 -5.26 0.77 -23.94
C GLY A 297 -6.01 -0.08 -22.94
N SER A 298 -6.88 0.52 -22.16
CA SER A 298 -7.76 -0.21 -21.25
C SER A 298 -9.13 0.44 -21.15
N TYR A 299 -10.11 -0.40 -20.94
CA TYR A 299 -11.48 -0.03 -20.61
C TYR A 299 -11.89 -0.75 -19.34
N GLU A 300 -12.47 -0.04 -18.40
CA GLU A 300 -13.01 -0.58 -17.16
C GLU A 300 -14.37 0.03 -16.88
N ARG A 301 -15.31 -0.82 -16.45
CA ARG A 301 -16.60 -0.36 -15.94
C ARG A 301 -16.97 -1.14 -14.69
N ILE A 302 -17.47 -0.44 -13.71
CA ILE A 302 -17.92 -0.96 -12.43
C ILE A 302 -19.30 -0.40 -12.16
N ASP A 303 -20.30 -1.28 -12.15
CA ASP A 303 -21.69 -0.88 -11.91
C ASP A 303 -21.85 -0.31 -10.49
N ARG A 304 -22.86 0.54 -10.32
CA ARG A 304 -23.23 1.13 -9.04
C ARG A 304 -23.51 0.09 -7.96
N GLY A 305 -24.18 -0.99 -8.32
CA GLY A 305 -24.54 -2.09 -7.42
C GLY A 305 -23.37 -3.03 -7.11
N TYR A 306 -22.23 -2.88 -7.78
CA TYR A 306 -21.08 -3.74 -7.53
C TYR A 306 -20.41 -3.40 -6.21
N ARG A 307 -20.23 -4.39 -5.33
CA ARG A 307 -19.52 -4.25 -4.06
C ARG A 307 -18.68 -5.49 -3.77
N THR A 308 -17.52 -5.32 -3.19
CA THR A 308 -16.72 -6.42 -2.64
C THR A 308 -16.24 -6.08 -1.24
N LEU A 309 -16.51 -6.98 -0.30
CA LEU A 309 -15.96 -6.93 1.05
C LEU A 309 -14.51 -7.48 1.10
N GLY A 310 -13.99 -7.91 -0.04
CA GLY A 310 -12.62 -8.38 -0.24
C GLY A 310 -11.61 -7.27 -0.58
N ALA A 311 -12.01 -6.00 -0.57
CA ALA A 311 -11.12 -4.86 -0.79
C ALA A 311 -11.33 -3.79 0.30
N LEU A 312 -10.23 -3.08 0.66
CA LEU A 312 -10.31 -2.00 1.66
C LEU A 312 -11.02 -0.76 1.11
N PHE A 313 -10.70 -0.41 -0.12
CA PHE A 313 -11.29 0.72 -0.82
C PHE A 313 -11.73 0.25 -2.21
N PHE A 314 -12.98 0.47 -2.53
CA PHE A 314 -13.55 0.08 -3.81
C PHE A 314 -14.51 1.17 -4.29
N ASN A 315 -14.18 1.80 -5.42
CA ASN A 315 -15.06 2.76 -6.07
C ASN A 315 -15.93 2.00 -7.06
N ASN A 316 -17.22 2.18 -6.97
CA ASN A 316 -18.21 1.67 -7.89
C ASN A 316 -18.87 2.82 -8.66
N ASP A 317 -19.77 2.50 -9.58
CA ASP A 317 -20.43 3.46 -10.46
C ASP A 317 -19.46 4.27 -11.30
N THR A 318 -18.47 3.58 -11.88
CA THR A 318 -17.38 4.21 -12.62
C THR A 318 -17.16 3.56 -13.98
N GLU A 319 -16.86 4.37 -14.96
CA GLU A 319 -16.36 3.98 -16.28
C GLU A 319 -15.02 4.67 -16.55
N ASN A 320 -14.03 3.93 -16.97
CA ASN A 320 -12.67 4.43 -17.17
C ASN A 320 -12.10 3.92 -18.50
N ILE A 321 -11.67 4.84 -19.35
CA ILE A 321 -11.02 4.56 -20.62
C ILE A 321 -9.64 5.18 -20.57
N THR A 322 -8.59 4.39 -20.80
CA THR A 322 -7.22 4.88 -20.84
C THR A 322 -6.50 4.46 -22.10
N ALA A 323 -5.63 5.31 -22.59
CA ALA A 323 -4.74 5.01 -23.70
C ALA A 323 -3.35 5.60 -23.42
N GLY A 324 -2.32 4.86 -23.80
CA GLY A 324 -0.95 5.30 -23.58
C GLY A 324 0.00 4.82 -24.67
N ILE A 325 1.03 5.61 -24.86
CA ILE A 325 2.15 5.31 -25.76
C ILE A 325 3.46 5.50 -25.00
N ASN A 326 4.32 4.52 -25.06
CA ASN A 326 5.71 4.65 -24.67
C ASN A 326 6.63 4.46 -25.88
N ARG A 327 7.67 5.26 -25.97
CA ARG A 327 8.66 5.12 -27.02
C ARG A 327 10.04 5.52 -26.56
N THR A 328 11.03 4.76 -26.97
CA THR A 328 12.43 5.09 -26.78
C THR A 328 13.04 5.57 -28.09
N PHE A 329 13.87 6.61 -27.99
CA PHE A 329 14.54 7.26 -29.12
C PHE A 329 16.07 7.26 -28.91
N PHE A 330 16.82 7.50 -29.98
CA PHE A 330 18.26 7.74 -29.92
C PHE A 330 19.03 6.65 -29.18
N LYS A 331 18.83 5.37 -29.54
CA LYS A 331 19.49 4.22 -28.89
C LYS A 331 19.24 4.19 -27.37
N ASN A 332 18.01 4.42 -26.95
CA ASN A 332 17.54 4.43 -25.55
C ASN A 332 18.02 5.61 -24.69
N THR A 333 18.54 6.69 -25.27
CA THR A 333 18.91 7.88 -24.50
C THR A 333 17.71 8.75 -24.12
N LEU A 334 16.63 8.74 -24.91
CA LEU A 334 15.39 9.44 -24.61
C LEU A 334 14.22 8.45 -24.53
N GLN A 335 13.51 8.49 -23.42
CA GLN A 335 12.28 7.74 -23.20
C GLN A 335 11.13 8.73 -23.02
N VAL A 336 10.05 8.49 -23.78
CA VAL A 336 8.83 9.29 -23.73
C VAL A 336 7.65 8.38 -23.41
N PHE A 337 6.89 8.73 -22.41
CA PHE A 337 5.64 8.07 -22.07
C PHE A 337 4.52 9.10 -22.01
N VAL A 338 3.48 8.89 -22.81
CA VAL A 338 2.26 9.72 -22.83
C VAL A 338 1.09 8.83 -22.48
N ASN A 339 0.28 9.27 -21.54
CA ASN A 339 -0.93 8.58 -21.12
C ASN A 339 -2.08 9.57 -21.02
N GLY A 340 -3.27 9.14 -21.45
CA GLY A 340 -4.51 9.89 -21.34
C GLY A 340 -5.65 8.98 -20.93
N GLY A 341 -6.62 9.52 -20.21
CA GLY A 341 -7.78 8.78 -19.74
C GLY A 341 -9.00 9.65 -19.49
N LEU A 342 -10.15 9.03 -19.60
CA LEU A 342 -11.45 9.57 -19.27
C LEU A 342 -12.09 8.68 -18.23
N GLU A 343 -12.51 9.24 -17.12
CA GLU A 343 -13.27 8.55 -16.08
C GLU A 343 -14.60 9.27 -15.87
N ARG A 344 -15.66 8.50 -15.80
CA ARG A 344 -17.02 8.96 -15.48
C ARG A 344 -17.48 8.29 -14.20
N VAL A 345 -18.14 9.05 -13.34
CA VAL A 345 -18.74 8.60 -12.08
C VAL A 345 -20.21 8.99 -12.11
N ASN A 346 -21.08 8.13 -11.54
CA ASN A 346 -22.52 8.25 -11.58
C ASN A 346 -23.07 8.04 -13.00
N LEU A 347 -22.90 6.81 -13.51
CA LEU A 347 -23.17 6.44 -14.89
C LEU A 347 -24.67 6.44 -15.27
N ASP A 348 -25.53 6.21 -14.29
CA ASP A 348 -26.99 6.15 -14.45
C ASP A 348 -27.67 7.48 -14.08
N ASP A 349 -26.89 8.51 -13.75
CA ASP A 349 -27.37 9.84 -13.35
C ASP A 349 -28.33 9.82 -12.14
N SER A 350 -28.29 8.79 -11.34
CA SER A 350 -29.20 8.59 -10.19
C SER A 350 -28.80 9.38 -8.95
N GLU A 351 -27.54 9.78 -8.84
CA GLU A 351 -27.03 10.63 -7.77
C GLU A 351 -27.09 12.11 -8.14
N ARG A 352 -27.07 12.98 -7.11
CA ARG A 352 -27.09 14.43 -7.32
C ARG A 352 -25.80 14.95 -7.96
N GLU A 353 -24.71 14.22 -7.78
CA GLU A 353 -23.38 14.59 -8.26
C GLU A 353 -22.93 13.61 -9.34
N ALA A 354 -22.69 14.10 -10.53
CA ALA A 354 -22.02 13.38 -11.59
C ALA A 354 -20.63 13.98 -11.81
N THR A 355 -19.62 13.16 -11.97
CA THR A 355 -18.25 13.61 -12.11
C THR A 355 -17.61 13.00 -13.35
N ASP A 356 -17.17 13.86 -14.26
CA ASP A 356 -16.34 13.50 -15.41
C ASP A 356 -14.89 13.91 -15.12
N ARG A 357 -13.94 12.99 -15.29
CA ARG A 357 -12.51 13.24 -15.08
C ARG A 357 -11.73 13.05 -16.36
N VAL A 358 -10.88 14.01 -16.68
CA VAL A 358 -9.91 13.91 -17.76
C VAL A 358 -8.53 13.88 -17.16
N ILE A 359 -7.78 12.84 -17.45
CA ILE A 359 -6.41 12.66 -16.97
C ILE A 359 -5.50 12.64 -18.20
N ALA A 360 -4.46 13.45 -18.18
CA ALA A 360 -3.40 13.39 -19.16
C ALA A 360 -2.04 13.53 -18.47
N SER A 361 -1.07 12.71 -18.87
CA SER A 361 0.28 12.81 -18.35
C SER A 361 1.33 12.56 -19.44
N VAL A 362 2.45 13.25 -19.30
CA VAL A 362 3.64 13.08 -20.12
C VAL A 362 4.83 12.90 -19.20
N ASN A 363 5.59 11.85 -19.41
CA ASN A 363 6.83 11.58 -18.69
C ASN A 363 7.97 11.49 -19.70
N LEU A 364 9.05 12.20 -19.41
CA LEU A 364 10.26 12.26 -20.20
C LEU A 364 11.46 11.84 -19.36
N SER A 365 12.33 11.01 -19.89
CA SER A 365 13.61 10.67 -19.28
C SER A 365 14.68 10.73 -20.35
N TYR A 366 15.68 11.58 -20.15
CA TYR A 366 16.73 11.84 -21.11
C TYR A 366 18.11 11.69 -20.48
N ARG A 367 18.89 10.77 -20.98
CA ARG A 367 20.27 10.53 -20.56
C ARG A 367 21.20 10.60 -21.79
N PRO A 368 21.65 11.81 -22.14
CA PRO A 368 22.52 11.99 -23.33
C PRO A 368 23.89 11.33 -23.17
N ASN A 369 24.37 11.20 -21.94
CA ASN A 369 25.64 10.57 -21.60
C ASN A 369 25.64 10.17 -20.11
N ASP A 370 26.72 9.55 -19.62
CA ASP A 370 26.84 9.08 -18.23
C ASP A 370 26.88 10.19 -17.18
N ARG A 371 27.08 11.43 -17.61
CA ARG A 371 27.14 12.58 -16.69
C ARG A 371 25.83 13.31 -16.51
N TRP A 372 24.89 13.19 -17.42
CA TRP A 372 23.63 13.91 -17.38
C TRP A 372 22.42 12.98 -17.30
N PHE A 373 21.56 13.28 -16.38
CA PHE A 373 20.22 12.71 -16.30
C PHE A 373 19.21 13.83 -16.15
N LEU A 374 18.26 13.90 -17.08
CA LEU A 374 17.17 14.86 -17.10
C LEU A 374 15.85 14.08 -17.10
N SER A 375 14.96 14.44 -16.23
CA SER A 375 13.60 13.89 -16.24
C SER A 375 12.57 15.01 -16.10
N GLY A 376 11.46 14.84 -16.79
CA GLY A 376 10.32 15.74 -16.72
C GLY A 376 9.04 14.94 -16.64
N MET A 377 8.13 15.36 -15.78
CA MET A 377 6.78 14.86 -15.71
C MET A 377 5.80 16.04 -15.73
N TYR A 378 4.80 15.94 -16.56
CA TYR A 378 3.65 16.83 -16.53
C TYR A 378 2.37 16.01 -16.42
N GLY A 379 1.52 16.38 -15.50
CA GLY A 379 0.21 15.78 -15.31
C GLY A 379 -0.86 16.87 -15.25
N ASN A 380 -1.95 16.64 -15.96
CA ASN A 380 -3.16 17.44 -15.88
C ASN A 380 -4.33 16.53 -15.52
N PHE A 381 -5.02 16.90 -14.46
CA PHE A 381 -6.19 16.21 -13.97
C PHE A 381 -7.32 17.24 -13.87
N ARG A 382 -8.39 17.01 -14.61
CA ARG A 382 -9.60 17.83 -14.55
C ARG A 382 -10.75 16.96 -14.05
N ASN A 383 -11.45 17.46 -13.04
CA ASN A 383 -12.61 16.84 -12.43
C ASN A 383 -13.80 17.78 -12.60
N ASP A 384 -14.74 17.41 -13.45
CA ASP A 384 -15.94 18.18 -13.72
C ASP A 384 -17.10 17.58 -12.94
N THR A 385 -17.58 18.26 -11.92
CA THR A 385 -18.73 17.83 -11.10
C THR A 385 -19.96 18.64 -11.47
N LYS A 386 -21.00 17.96 -11.87
CA LYS A 386 -22.32 18.51 -12.16
C LYS A 386 -23.22 18.27 -10.96
N LEU A 387 -23.61 19.34 -10.27
CA LEU A 387 -24.58 19.28 -9.18
C LEU A 387 -25.97 19.52 -9.74
N ARG A 388 -26.84 18.52 -9.70
CA ARG A 388 -28.26 18.67 -10.04
C ARG A 388 -29.01 19.16 -8.81
N VAL A 389 -29.48 20.39 -8.87
CA VAL A 389 -30.37 20.93 -7.83
C VAL A 389 -31.77 20.41 -8.08
N ARG A 390 -32.24 19.48 -7.24
CA ARG A 390 -33.61 19.01 -7.26
C ARG A 390 -34.50 20.05 -6.58
N THR A 391 -35.17 20.87 -7.34
CA THR A 391 -36.17 21.80 -6.80
C THR A 391 -37.54 21.23 -7.05
N ASP A 392 -38.29 21.00 -6.00
CA ASP A 392 -39.74 20.71 -6.05
C ASP A 392 -40.55 21.98 -6.41
N PHE A 393 -39.88 23.06 -6.83
CA PHE A 393 -40.47 24.32 -7.24
C PHE A 393 -40.34 24.53 -8.74
N THR A 394 -41.34 25.12 -9.30
CA THR A 394 -41.58 25.35 -10.74
C THR A 394 -40.57 26.30 -11.44
N VAL A 395 -39.44 26.59 -10.85
CA VAL A 395 -38.37 27.40 -11.47
C VAL A 395 -37.20 26.47 -11.82
N PRO A 396 -36.77 26.36 -13.07
CA PRO A 396 -35.57 25.62 -13.41
C PRO A 396 -34.36 26.33 -12.81
N VAL A 397 -33.78 25.73 -11.74
CA VAL A 397 -32.48 26.16 -11.25
C VAL A 397 -31.44 25.46 -12.11
N ASP A 398 -30.63 26.25 -12.82
CA ASP A 398 -29.54 25.76 -13.62
C ASP A 398 -28.59 24.88 -12.78
N SER A 399 -28.16 23.77 -13.38
CA SER A 399 -27.18 22.88 -12.75
C SER A 399 -25.91 23.65 -12.43
N ILE A 400 -25.44 23.57 -11.17
CA ILE A 400 -24.15 24.17 -10.81
C ILE A 400 -23.04 23.30 -11.38
N PHE A 401 -22.22 23.89 -12.22
CA PHE A 401 -21.05 23.28 -12.81
C PHE A 401 -19.82 23.64 -11.98
N LEU A 402 -19.22 22.66 -11.33
CA LEU A 402 -17.98 22.84 -10.59
C LEU A 402 -16.88 22.01 -11.25
N ALA A 403 -15.89 22.66 -11.83
CA ALA A 403 -14.70 22.00 -12.33
C ALA A 403 -13.52 22.23 -11.39
N GLN A 404 -12.84 21.17 -11.01
CA GLN A 404 -11.56 21.23 -10.32
C GLN A 404 -10.44 20.82 -11.27
N VAL A 405 -9.50 21.71 -11.51
CA VAL A 405 -8.32 21.45 -12.34
C VAL A 405 -7.10 21.35 -11.46
N ASN A 406 -6.39 20.23 -11.56
CA ASN A 406 -5.11 19.99 -10.89
C ASN A 406 -4.04 19.79 -11.95
N GLN A 407 -3.01 20.61 -11.92
CA GLN A 407 -1.86 20.53 -12.80
C GLN A 407 -0.61 20.29 -11.96
N SER A 408 0.24 19.38 -12.39
CA SER A 408 1.52 19.13 -11.76
C SER A 408 2.63 19.04 -12.80
N ALA A 409 3.76 19.65 -12.51
CA ALA A 409 4.97 19.55 -13.30
C ALA A 409 6.16 19.28 -12.38
N ASN A 410 6.95 18.27 -12.72
CA ASN A 410 8.18 17.94 -12.02
C ASN A 410 9.32 17.92 -13.03
N ILE A 411 10.41 18.60 -12.72
CA ILE A 411 11.63 18.61 -13.52
C ILE A 411 12.79 18.25 -12.59
N THR A 412 13.58 17.27 -12.99
CA THR A 412 14.82 16.90 -12.30
C THR A 412 15.98 16.95 -13.30
N ALA A 413 17.04 17.64 -12.94
CA ALA A 413 18.29 17.63 -13.67
C ALA A 413 19.41 17.22 -12.71
N LEU A 414 20.12 16.16 -13.06
CA LEU A 414 21.27 15.66 -12.32
C LEU A 414 22.49 15.69 -13.22
N ARG A 415 23.57 16.29 -12.72
CA ARG A 415 24.87 16.31 -13.38
C ARG A 415 25.92 15.68 -12.47
N GLN A 416 26.57 14.64 -12.96
CA GLN A 416 27.77 14.06 -12.34
C GLN A 416 28.98 14.93 -12.69
N LEU A 417 29.65 15.47 -11.66
CA LEU A 417 30.76 16.40 -11.80
C LEU A 417 32.13 15.75 -11.49
N GLY A 418 32.11 14.78 -10.59
CA GLY A 418 33.28 14.13 -10.07
C GLY A 418 33.72 12.89 -10.86
N THR A 419 34.81 12.30 -10.38
CA THR A 419 35.32 10.99 -10.82
C THR A 419 34.85 9.89 -9.89
N THR A 420 35.16 8.64 -10.22
CA THR A 420 34.88 7.47 -9.35
C THR A 420 35.55 7.58 -7.99
N GLU A 421 36.74 8.20 -7.94
CA GLU A 421 37.54 8.40 -6.72
C GLU A 421 37.05 9.59 -5.87
N ARG A 422 36.49 10.58 -6.52
CA ARG A 422 35.91 11.78 -5.89
C ARG A 422 34.56 12.10 -6.50
N PRO A 423 33.55 11.29 -6.20
CA PRO A 423 32.20 11.49 -6.73
C PRO A 423 31.64 12.82 -6.26
N ALA A 424 31.14 13.59 -7.20
CA ALA A 424 30.40 14.81 -6.93
C ALA A 424 29.20 14.90 -7.89
N SER A 425 28.11 15.48 -7.43
CA SER A 425 26.92 15.68 -8.25
C SER A 425 26.21 16.97 -7.89
N LEU A 426 25.62 17.57 -8.89
CA LEU A 426 24.72 18.70 -8.76
C LEU A 426 23.34 18.28 -9.21
N GLN A 427 22.34 18.49 -8.36
CA GLN A 427 20.95 18.19 -8.66
C GLN A 427 20.10 19.45 -8.56
N PHE A 428 19.32 19.68 -9.57
CA PHE A 428 18.23 20.65 -9.58
C PHE A 428 16.90 19.92 -9.64
N LEU A 429 15.94 20.35 -8.82
CA LEU A 429 14.57 19.83 -8.78
C LEU A 429 13.60 21.03 -8.81
N LEU A 430 12.62 20.96 -9.69
CA LEU A 430 11.48 21.87 -9.73
C LEU A 430 10.20 21.06 -9.65
N ASN A 431 9.39 21.36 -8.66
CA ASN A 431 8.03 20.83 -8.53
C ASN A 431 7.07 22.00 -8.59
N HIS A 432 6.07 21.92 -9.46
CA HIS A 432 5.01 22.91 -9.56
C HIS A 432 3.66 22.22 -9.56
N GLN A 433 2.78 22.63 -8.66
CA GLN A 433 1.40 22.15 -8.59
C GLN A 433 0.47 23.34 -8.55
N ARG A 434 -0.60 23.25 -9.33
CA ARG A 434 -1.68 24.22 -9.34
C ARG A 434 -3.00 23.48 -9.27
N ALA A 435 -3.84 23.87 -8.32
CA ALA A 435 -5.23 23.45 -8.26
C ALA A 435 -6.13 24.68 -8.24
N GLY A 436 -7.29 24.57 -8.87
CA GLY A 436 -8.25 25.65 -8.92
C GLY A 436 -9.63 25.13 -9.24
N ASN A 437 -10.63 25.83 -8.74
CA ASN A 437 -12.03 25.55 -9.02
C ASN A 437 -12.52 26.52 -10.10
N VAL A 438 -13.32 25.99 -11.02
CA VAL A 438 -14.02 26.71 -12.07
C VAL A 438 -15.51 26.50 -11.81
N VAL A 439 -16.27 27.55 -11.68
CA VAL A 439 -17.73 27.52 -11.50
C VAL A 439 -18.36 28.22 -12.66
N ASN A 440 -19.25 27.55 -13.41
CA ASN A 440 -19.91 28.05 -14.60
C ASN A 440 -18.92 28.74 -15.57
N ASP A 441 -17.86 28.02 -15.95
CA ASP A 441 -16.76 28.44 -16.82
C ASP A 441 -15.93 29.64 -16.33
N SER A 442 -16.18 30.13 -15.14
CA SER A 442 -15.43 31.20 -14.51
C SER A 442 -14.48 30.69 -13.43
N VAL A 443 -13.21 31.12 -13.50
CA VAL A 443 -12.19 30.70 -12.51
C VAL A 443 -12.46 31.40 -11.19
N VAL A 444 -12.62 30.60 -10.12
CA VAL A 444 -12.80 31.11 -8.75
C VAL A 444 -11.44 31.41 -8.14
N ASN A 445 -11.03 32.68 -8.17
CA ASN A 445 -9.71 33.10 -7.68
C ASN A 445 -9.47 32.80 -6.20
N SER A 446 -10.50 32.86 -5.37
CA SER A 446 -10.41 32.56 -3.92
C SER A 446 -10.14 31.08 -3.61
N ALA A 447 -10.43 30.19 -4.55
CA ALA A 447 -10.25 28.73 -4.40
C ALA A 447 -9.01 28.20 -5.14
N GLN A 448 -8.13 29.08 -5.64
CA GLN A 448 -6.90 28.65 -6.28
C GLN A 448 -5.83 28.31 -5.25
N SER A 449 -5.12 27.23 -5.50
CA SER A 449 -3.90 26.88 -4.79
C SER A 449 -2.74 26.66 -5.76
N ARG A 450 -1.57 27.17 -5.40
CA ARG A 450 -0.35 27.02 -6.16
C ARG A 450 0.79 26.69 -5.22
N PHE A 451 1.50 25.62 -5.51
CA PHE A 451 2.68 25.17 -4.79
C PHE A 451 3.84 25.09 -5.77
N THR A 452 4.91 25.79 -5.50
CA THR A 452 6.13 25.71 -6.30
C THR A 452 7.30 25.49 -5.36
N THR A 453 8.03 24.40 -5.58
CA THR A 453 9.27 24.10 -4.88
C THR A 453 10.42 24.03 -5.88
N ALA A 454 11.46 24.79 -5.66
CA ALA A 454 12.70 24.71 -6.41
C ALA A 454 13.83 24.34 -5.44
N SER A 455 14.61 23.32 -5.75
CA SER A 455 15.75 22.89 -4.94
C SER A 455 17.00 22.77 -5.80
N LEU A 456 18.11 23.23 -5.26
CA LEU A 456 19.43 23.00 -5.80
C LEU A 456 20.26 22.31 -4.72
N SER A 457 20.83 21.16 -5.00
CA SER A 457 21.68 20.43 -4.06
C SER A 457 22.98 20.00 -4.71
N PHE A 458 24.04 20.11 -3.96
CA PHE A 458 25.37 19.65 -4.31
C PHE A 458 25.80 18.58 -3.31
N THR A 459 26.26 17.45 -3.81
CA THR A 459 26.79 16.36 -3.00
C THR A 459 28.20 16.04 -3.47
N ALA A 460 29.13 15.90 -2.55
CA ALA A 460 30.46 15.45 -2.86
C ALA A 460 30.97 14.48 -1.78
N GLY A 461 31.87 13.60 -2.17
CA GLY A 461 32.40 12.60 -1.24
C GLY A 461 33.75 12.06 -1.66
N SER A 462 34.32 11.26 -0.77
CA SER A 462 35.52 10.49 -1.02
C SER A 462 35.35 9.09 -0.45
N PRO A 463 35.21 8.06 -1.30
CA PRO A 463 35.12 6.67 -0.84
C PRO A 463 36.28 6.23 0.02
N THR A 464 37.50 6.74 -0.24
CA THR A 464 38.72 6.40 0.50
C THR A 464 38.68 6.91 1.93
N THR A 465 38.11 8.08 2.16
CA THR A 465 37.97 8.64 3.51
C THR A 465 36.64 8.28 4.15
N GLY A 466 35.68 7.73 3.38
CA GLY A 466 34.32 7.47 3.83
C GLY A 466 33.52 8.73 4.20
N LEU A 467 33.96 9.90 3.75
CA LEU A 467 33.33 11.20 4.01
C LEU A 467 32.47 11.59 2.80
N GLN A 468 31.22 11.89 3.04
CA GLN A 468 30.32 12.51 2.08
C GLN A 468 29.66 13.72 2.74
N TRP A 469 29.57 14.80 2.03
CA TRP A 469 28.84 15.97 2.46
C TRP A 469 27.87 16.44 1.36
N ASN A 470 26.81 17.05 1.80
CA ASN A 470 25.81 17.63 0.93
C ASN A 470 25.42 19.02 1.43
N THR A 471 25.18 19.91 0.51
CA THR A 471 24.58 21.20 0.81
C THR A 471 23.51 21.49 -0.21
N GLY A 472 22.53 22.26 0.18
CA GLY A 472 21.43 22.57 -0.72
C GLY A 472 20.62 23.76 -0.27
N LEU A 473 19.79 24.20 -1.18
CA LEU A 473 18.87 25.29 -1.00
C LEU A 473 17.52 24.90 -1.54
N THR A 474 16.47 25.06 -0.74
CA THR A 474 15.11 24.85 -1.15
C THR A 474 14.33 26.15 -1.02
N LEU A 475 13.62 26.51 -2.09
CA LEU A 475 12.70 27.64 -2.17
C LEU A 475 11.28 27.11 -2.33
N ASN A 476 10.36 27.54 -1.48
CA ASN A 476 8.94 27.20 -1.63
C ASN A 476 8.13 28.48 -1.77
N PHE A 477 7.19 28.44 -2.71
CA PHE A 477 6.19 29.47 -2.95
C PHE A 477 4.82 28.81 -2.88
N ILE A 478 4.00 29.26 -1.95
CA ILE A 478 2.67 28.72 -1.70
C ILE A 478 1.67 29.85 -1.79
N GLU A 479 0.66 29.68 -2.63
CA GLU A 479 -0.49 30.57 -2.75
C GLU A 479 -1.77 29.75 -2.48
N LEU A 480 -2.55 30.18 -1.52
CA LEU A 480 -3.83 29.57 -1.12
C LEU A 480 -4.89 30.68 -1.08
N GLY A 481 -5.58 30.91 -2.20
CA GLY A 481 -6.45 32.06 -2.35
C GLY A 481 -5.70 33.38 -2.16
N ALA A 482 -6.05 34.14 -1.16
CA ALA A 482 -5.40 35.40 -0.79
C ALA A 482 -4.10 35.23 0.02
N ILE A 483 -3.87 34.05 0.59
CA ILE A 483 -2.70 33.78 1.45
C ILE A 483 -1.50 33.44 0.56
N ARG A 484 -0.44 34.18 0.72
CA ARG A 484 0.86 33.91 0.06
C ARG A 484 1.91 33.58 1.10
N SER A 485 2.60 32.48 0.93
CA SER A 485 3.72 32.08 1.77
C SER A 485 4.95 31.82 0.92
N ARG A 486 6.09 32.23 1.40
CA ARG A 486 7.39 31.97 0.80
C ARG A 486 8.32 31.39 1.85
N SER A 487 9.13 30.41 1.47
CA SER A 487 10.18 29.92 2.34
C SER A 487 11.49 29.76 1.60
N PHE A 488 12.57 30.00 2.32
CA PHE A 488 13.94 29.82 1.93
C PHE A 488 14.59 28.89 2.96
N ALA A 489 15.12 27.76 2.52
CA ALA A 489 15.61 26.72 3.42
C ALA A 489 16.98 26.19 2.96
N PRO A 490 18.09 26.76 3.46
CA PRO A 490 19.40 26.14 3.34
C PRO A 490 19.50 24.88 4.18
N ILE A 491 20.17 23.87 3.64
CA ILE A 491 20.45 22.60 4.28
C ILE A 491 21.93 22.25 4.16
N VAL A 492 22.46 21.58 5.15
CA VAL A 492 23.80 21.00 5.14
C VAL A 492 23.75 19.62 5.79
N GLY A 493 24.46 18.68 5.19
CA GLY A 493 24.56 17.32 5.70
C GLY A 493 25.97 16.77 5.57
N ILE A 494 26.34 15.92 6.51
CA ILE A 494 27.60 15.20 6.54
C ILE A 494 27.33 13.76 6.89
N ASN A 495 27.85 12.85 6.08
CA ASN A 495 27.86 11.43 6.35
C ASN A 495 29.31 10.96 6.45
N LYS A 496 29.64 10.22 7.49
CA LYS A 496 30.98 9.70 7.71
C LYS A 496 30.91 8.22 8.03
N SER A 497 31.58 7.43 7.20
CA SER A 497 31.85 6.03 7.48
C SER A 497 33.15 5.86 8.20
N LEU A 498 33.16 5.10 9.27
CA LEU A 498 34.27 4.81 10.16
C LEU A 498 34.41 3.32 10.38
N LEU A 499 35.52 2.86 10.95
CA LEU A 499 35.72 1.45 11.31
C LEU A 499 35.50 0.50 10.14
N ASN A 500 36.10 0.77 8.98
CA ASN A 500 35.93 0.00 7.74
C ASN A 500 34.42 -0.15 7.36
N ASN A 501 33.67 0.94 7.42
CA ASN A 501 32.22 1.02 7.17
C ASN A 501 31.33 0.34 8.22
N ALA A 502 31.89 -0.13 9.32
CA ALA A 502 31.09 -0.71 10.41
C ALA A 502 30.27 0.35 11.16
N LEU A 503 30.76 1.59 11.23
CA LEU A 503 30.06 2.72 11.85
C LEU A 503 29.78 3.80 10.81
N THR A 504 28.51 4.17 10.63
CA THR A 504 28.12 5.31 9.81
C THR A 504 27.46 6.35 10.68
N LEU A 505 28.00 7.56 10.68
CA LEU A 505 27.44 8.72 11.35
C LEU A 505 26.83 9.66 10.31
N ASN A 506 25.66 10.19 10.60
CA ASN A 506 25.01 11.19 9.78
C ASN A 506 24.60 12.40 10.62
N PHE A 507 24.84 13.56 10.06
CA PHE A 507 24.45 14.86 10.57
C PHE A 507 23.72 15.60 9.45
N ASN A 508 22.52 16.08 9.70
CA ASN A 508 21.80 16.94 8.77
C ASN A 508 21.18 18.10 9.54
N SER A 509 21.34 19.29 9.03
CA SER A 509 20.76 20.50 9.63
C SER A 509 20.19 21.40 8.55
N GLY A 510 19.07 22.04 8.86
CA GLY A 510 18.41 22.99 7.98
C GLY A 510 17.74 24.10 8.76
N LEU A 511 17.74 25.30 8.20
CA LEU A 511 17.06 26.45 8.75
C LEU A 511 16.11 27.01 7.69
N SER A 512 14.82 26.94 7.95
CA SER A 512 13.79 27.46 7.04
C SER A 512 13.30 28.81 7.53
N PHE A 513 13.32 29.79 6.65
CA PHE A 513 12.78 31.12 6.87
C PHE A 513 11.42 31.20 6.17
N PHE A 514 10.38 31.45 6.90
CA PHE A 514 9.02 31.54 6.39
C PHE A 514 8.50 32.98 6.46
N ARG A 515 7.94 33.44 5.37
CA ARG A 515 7.19 34.70 5.30
C ARG A 515 5.80 34.41 4.73
N GLN A 516 4.77 34.79 5.44
CA GLN A 516 3.37 34.70 5.02
C GLN A 516 2.76 36.09 4.99
N SER A 517 1.92 36.39 3.96
CA SER A 517 1.21 37.67 3.88
C SER A 517 0.36 37.91 5.13
N GLY A 518 0.50 39.11 5.74
CA GLY A 518 -0.25 39.49 6.96
C GLY A 518 0.30 38.91 8.28
N THR A 519 1.45 38.21 8.26
CA THR A 519 2.11 37.69 9.47
C THR A 519 3.58 38.03 9.46
N GLU A 520 4.18 38.05 10.65
CA GLU A 520 5.61 38.21 10.80
C GLU A 520 6.40 36.96 10.40
N ASP A 521 7.70 37.15 10.13
CA ASP A 521 8.60 36.10 9.69
C ASP A 521 8.79 35.02 10.77
N ASN A 522 8.61 33.77 10.39
CA ASN A 522 8.83 32.60 11.24
C ASN A 522 10.07 31.84 10.79
N LYS A 523 10.76 31.21 11.73
CA LYS A 523 11.92 30.37 11.46
C LYS A 523 11.68 28.96 11.99
N VAL A 524 12.08 27.95 11.22
CA VAL A 524 12.04 26.55 11.66
C VAL A 524 13.43 25.97 11.50
N PHE A 525 14.02 25.58 12.61
CA PHE A 525 15.29 24.88 12.65
C PHE A 525 15.04 23.38 12.76
N ASN A 526 15.69 22.60 11.91
CA ASN A 526 15.65 21.15 11.92
C ASN A 526 17.07 20.62 12.09
N LEU A 527 17.26 19.71 13.03
CA LEU A 527 18.50 18.98 13.26
C LEU A 527 18.21 17.49 13.28
N HIS A 528 18.96 16.73 12.53
CA HIS A 528 18.92 15.27 12.55
C HIS A 528 20.32 14.72 12.75
N LEU A 529 20.49 13.93 13.79
CA LEU A 529 21.70 13.19 14.11
C LEU A 529 21.37 11.70 14.03
N GLY A 530 22.27 10.93 13.46
CA GLY A 530 22.10 9.48 13.40
C GLY A 530 23.43 8.75 13.42
N GLY A 531 23.39 7.54 13.94
CA GLY A 531 24.51 6.62 13.95
C GLY A 531 24.00 5.20 13.69
N ASN A 532 24.64 4.48 12.79
CA ASN A 532 24.40 3.06 12.57
C ASN A 532 25.69 2.31 12.75
N TYR A 533 25.69 1.35 13.67
CA TYR A 533 26.84 0.52 13.97
C TYR A 533 26.54 -0.94 13.68
N GLN A 534 27.34 -1.53 12.79
CA GLN A 534 27.33 -2.94 12.46
C GLN A 534 28.34 -3.65 13.34
N LEU A 535 27.86 -4.28 14.41
CA LEU A 535 28.69 -5.09 15.31
C LEU A 535 28.75 -6.52 14.78
N ARG A 536 29.88 -6.93 14.26
CA ARG A 536 30.05 -8.17 13.52
C ARG A 536 28.99 -8.28 12.41
N ASN A 537 28.91 -9.34 11.68
CA ASN A 537 27.95 -9.47 10.57
C ASN A 537 26.48 -9.67 11.02
N SER A 538 26.26 -9.84 12.31
CA SER A 538 24.96 -10.29 12.84
C SER A 538 24.16 -9.19 13.55
N HIS A 539 24.81 -8.22 14.16
CA HIS A 539 24.15 -7.22 15.00
C HIS A 539 24.24 -5.82 14.37
N ARG A 540 23.15 -5.11 14.35
CA ARG A 540 23.08 -3.72 13.91
C ARG A 540 22.42 -2.88 14.99
N LEU A 541 23.08 -1.82 15.41
CA LEU A 541 22.56 -0.83 16.35
C LEU A 541 22.41 0.50 15.60
N GLY A 542 21.22 1.07 15.60
CA GLY A 542 20.91 2.38 15.05
C GLY A 542 20.40 3.31 16.15
N LEU A 543 20.96 4.48 16.24
CA LEU A 543 20.47 5.55 17.10
C LEU A 543 20.23 6.79 16.24
N SER A 544 19.06 7.42 16.37
CA SER A 544 18.81 8.71 15.74
C SER A 544 18.08 9.66 16.68
N ALA A 545 18.37 10.93 16.53
CA ALA A 545 17.70 12.02 17.23
C ALA A 545 17.35 13.10 16.22
N MET A 546 16.14 13.61 16.29
CA MET A 546 15.67 14.74 15.49
C MET A 546 15.14 15.81 16.43
N HIS A 547 15.54 17.05 16.18
CA HIS A 547 15.04 18.22 16.87
C HIS A 547 14.42 19.19 15.87
N ILE A 548 13.20 19.59 16.14
CA ILE A 548 12.47 20.62 15.38
C ILE A 548 12.22 21.77 16.34
N ARG A 549 12.59 22.98 15.96
CA ARG A 549 12.30 24.19 16.72
C ARG A 549 11.69 25.25 15.82
N ARG A 550 10.51 25.69 16.14
CA ARG A 550 9.89 26.87 15.54
C ARG A 550 10.04 28.06 16.48
N PHE A 551 10.49 29.20 15.95
CA PHE A 551 10.73 30.42 16.73
C PHE A 551 10.54 31.66 15.84
N GLY A 552 10.44 32.83 16.47
CA GLY A 552 10.29 34.12 15.78
C GLY A 552 8.84 34.51 15.49
N SER A 553 7.84 33.77 16.00
CA SER A 553 6.46 34.24 15.97
C SER A 553 6.21 35.18 17.14
N PRO A 554 5.59 36.36 16.92
CA PRO A 554 5.17 37.24 18.01
C PRO A 554 4.12 36.58 18.90
N ASP A 555 3.33 35.67 18.33
CA ASP A 555 2.42 34.82 19.07
C ASP A 555 3.20 33.68 19.72
N ALA A 556 3.44 33.80 21.03
CA ALA A 556 4.19 32.81 21.81
C ALA A 556 3.58 31.39 21.71
N LEU A 557 2.27 31.27 21.44
CA LEU A 557 1.55 30.02 21.28
C LEU A 557 1.94 29.27 19.99
N ARG A 558 2.67 29.93 19.07
CA ARG A 558 3.14 29.32 17.83
C ARG A 558 4.59 28.88 17.86
N ASN A 559 5.33 29.18 18.92
CA ASN A 559 6.70 28.72 19.11
C ASN A 559 6.69 27.36 19.82
N PHE A 560 7.44 26.41 19.29
CA PHE A 560 7.47 25.07 19.85
C PHE A 560 8.81 24.37 19.64
N HIS A 561 9.03 23.34 20.44
CA HIS A 561 10.13 22.39 20.30
C HIS A 561 9.57 20.97 20.23
N GLU A 562 10.08 20.18 19.34
CA GLU A 562 9.81 18.74 19.25
C GLU A 562 11.12 17.98 19.20
N TRP A 563 11.17 16.89 19.96
CA TRP A 563 12.28 15.94 19.96
C TRP A 563 11.75 14.56 19.60
N TYR A 564 12.45 13.91 18.71
CA TYR A 564 12.24 12.50 18.35
C TYR A 564 13.53 11.76 18.60
N GLY A 565 13.46 10.70 19.39
CA GLY A 565 14.52 9.73 19.57
C GLY A 565 14.11 8.41 18.96
N GLN A 566 15.02 7.71 18.31
CA GLN A 566 14.79 6.36 17.84
C GLN A 566 15.99 5.50 18.09
N LEU A 567 15.76 4.38 18.76
CA LEU A 567 16.72 3.30 18.96
C LEU A 567 16.25 2.09 18.16
N ASN A 568 17.10 1.59 17.29
CA ASN A 568 16.85 0.39 16.51
C ASN A 568 17.94 -0.63 16.82
N TYR A 569 17.54 -1.84 17.16
CA TYR A 569 18.44 -2.96 17.25
C TYR A 569 17.99 -4.08 16.33
N GLY A 570 18.90 -4.52 15.47
CA GLY A 570 18.67 -5.61 14.52
C GLY A 570 19.64 -6.76 14.79
N TYR A 571 19.11 -7.96 14.83
CA TYR A 571 19.91 -9.17 14.92
C TYR A 571 19.56 -10.09 13.75
N ASN A 572 20.56 -10.36 12.90
CA ASN A 572 20.45 -11.32 11.81
C ASN A 572 21.23 -12.57 12.18
N PHE A 573 20.61 -13.71 12.03
CA PHE A 573 21.26 -14.99 12.33
C PHE A 573 20.98 -16.01 11.24
N GLY A 574 21.92 -16.94 11.10
CA GLY A 574 21.79 -18.08 10.22
C GLY A 574 22.69 -19.20 10.74
N GLY A 575 22.16 -20.39 10.81
CA GLY A 575 22.88 -21.54 11.27
C GLY A 575 22.29 -22.84 10.77
N LYS A 576 23.13 -23.84 10.66
CA LYS A 576 22.76 -25.22 10.37
C LYS A 576 22.76 -26.00 11.67
N ILE A 577 21.67 -26.68 11.98
CA ILE A 577 21.55 -27.59 13.12
C ILE A 577 21.53 -29.02 12.55
N GLY A 578 22.46 -29.88 12.93
CA GLY A 578 22.41 -31.32 12.64
C GLY A 578 22.90 -31.71 11.24
N GLY A 579 23.78 -30.94 10.59
CA GLY A 579 24.53 -31.39 9.43
C GLY A 579 25.90 -31.94 9.88
N GLY A 580 26.28 -33.15 9.48
CA GLY A 580 27.61 -33.68 9.75
C GLY A 580 28.68 -32.71 9.26
N SER A 581 29.58 -32.26 10.13
CA SER A 581 30.72 -31.46 9.75
C SER A 581 31.62 -32.29 8.84
N SER A 582 31.67 -31.99 7.55
CA SER A 582 32.85 -32.32 6.76
C SER A 582 33.96 -31.42 7.28
N ASN A 583 34.81 -31.95 8.14
CA ASN A 583 36.15 -31.40 8.38
C ASN A 583 36.86 -31.34 7.02
N ASN A 584 36.92 -30.20 6.42
CA ASN A 584 38.00 -29.87 5.49
C ASN A 584 39.06 -29.13 6.31
N GLN A 585 39.96 -29.90 6.88
CA GLN A 585 41.36 -29.47 7.03
C GLN A 585 41.93 -29.33 5.62
N ASN A 586 42.22 -28.09 5.21
CA ASN A 586 43.52 -27.67 4.60
C ASN A 586 43.49 -26.16 4.43
#